data_0bef91ab37d4e982ab337c0cbbfe4261
#
_entry.id   0bef91ab37d4e982ab337c0cbbfe4261
#
_cell.length_a   1.000
_cell.length_b   1.000
_cell.length_c   1.000
_cell.angle_alpha   90.00
_cell.angle_beta   90.00
_cell.angle_gamma   90.00
#
_symmetry.space_group_name_H-M   'P 1'
#
loop_
_entity.id
_entity.type
_entity.pdbx_description
1 polymer ?
#
loop_
_entity_poly.entity_id
_entity_poly.type
_entity_poly.pdbx_seq_one_letter_code
_entity_poly.pdbx_strand_id
1 'polypeptide(L)'
;MKIFKTILCAITITFFMSPANAAKYEFSIVSVSDTSNTFWQGIQKGMDAACEMINSWGQDEVDCILVYNQENGNVPMELETVETIVRQGTDGLAVHIVNDDMFDDIMAECIEGGQICLATNVDDSEGSAGNARLSMTGQDLYRAGYELVKGLAPQFPDGPVHVLFGLSAPGQSWAEARINGGIKYMEE
;
A
#
# COMPACT_ATOMS: atom_id res chain seq x y z
N MET A 1 67.67 11.16 -42.35
CA MET A 1 66.81 11.79 -41.35
C MET A 1 65.35 11.43 -41.72
N LYS A 2 64.81 10.39 -41.15
CA LYS A 2 63.45 9.87 -41.45
C LYS A 2 62.51 10.32 -40.35
N ILE A 3 61.56 11.19 -40.68
CA ILE A 3 60.55 11.69 -39.78
C ILE A 3 59.41 10.66 -39.77
N PHE A 4 59.22 9.95 -38.65
CA PHE A 4 58.10 9.09 -38.39
C PHE A 4 56.88 9.98 -37.97
N LYS A 5 55.88 10.05 -38.83
CA LYS A 5 54.58 10.63 -38.46
C LYS A 5 53.73 9.59 -37.80
N THR A 6 53.57 9.68 -36.47
CA THR A 6 52.62 8.88 -35.70
C THR A 6 51.23 9.53 -35.84
N ILE A 7 50.35 8.87 -36.56
CA ILE A 7 48.93 9.23 -36.61
C ILE A 7 48.25 8.62 -35.39
N LEU A 8 47.90 9.46 -34.43
CA LEU A 8 47.09 9.09 -33.25
C LEU A 8 45.61 9.08 -33.68
N CYS A 9 45.06 7.89 -33.88
CA CYS A 9 43.65 7.70 -34.18
C CYS A 9 42.86 7.79 -32.87
N ALA A 10 42.25 8.93 -32.59
CA ALA A 10 41.33 9.10 -31.47
C ALA A 10 40.01 8.44 -31.82
N ILE A 11 39.76 7.24 -31.24
CA ILE A 11 38.44 6.60 -31.33
C ILE A 11 37.52 7.29 -30.31
N THR A 12 36.67 8.18 -30.80
CA THR A 12 35.61 8.79 -30.01
C THR A 12 34.49 7.76 -29.86
N ILE A 13 34.46 7.07 -28.72
CA ILE A 13 33.33 6.22 -28.33
C ILE A 13 32.20 7.14 -27.91
N THR A 14 31.29 7.42 -28.82
CA THR A 14 30.01 8.06 -28.49
C THR A 14 29.14 7.03 -27.79
N PHE A 15 29.08 7.10 -26.46
CA PHE A 15 28.04 6.43 -25.71
C PHE A 15 26.71 7.07 -26.12
N PHE A 16 25.94 6.36 -26.92
CA PHE A 16 24.50 6.61 -27.04
C PHE A 16 23.86 6.16 -25.73
N MET A 17 23.80 7.07 -24.75
CA MET A 17 22.86 6.93 -23.66
C MET A 17 21.48 7.11 -24.30
N SER A 18 20.79 6.00 -24.59
CA SER A 18 19.34 6.07 -24.79
C SER A 18 18.78 6.80 -23.57
N PRO A 19 17.99 7.87 -23.72
CA PRO A 19 17.25 8.40 -22.58
C PRO A 19 16.46 7.22 -22.01
N ALA A 20 16.70 6.85 -20.74
CA ALA A 20 15.75 6.04 -20.03
C ALA A 20 14.44 6.81 -20.09
N ASN A 21 13.45 6.29 -20.80
CA ASN A 21 12.11 6.84 -20.73
C ASN A 21 11.70 6.67 -19.26
N ALA A 22 11.69 7.78 -18.52
CA ALA A 22 11.07 7.79 -17.21
C ALA A 22 9.58 7.47 -17.41
N ALA A 23 9.02 6.64 -16.54
CA ALA A 23 7.59 6.39 -16.53
C ALA A 23 6.86 7.73 -16.48
N LYS A 24 5.75 7.83 -17.19
CA LYS A 24 4.96 9.06 -17.24
C LYS A 24 4.26 9.32 -15.92
N TYR A 25 3.86 8.24 -15.23
CA TYR A 25 3.21 8.27 -13.92
C TYR A 25 3.84 7.24 -12.99
N GLU A 26 3.97 7.61 -11.72
CA GLU A 26 4.44 6.72 -10.66
C GLU A 26 3.35 6.53 -9.61
N PHE A 27 3.02 5.26 -9.32
CA PHE A 27 2.09 4.89 -8.27
C PHE A 27 2.76 3.98 -7.25
N SER A 28 2.64 4.35 -5.99
CA SER A 28 3.21 3.60 -4.87
C SER A 28 2.12 3.02 -3.97
N ILE A 29 2.31 1.78 -3.52
CA ILE A 29 1.57 1.21 -2.39
C ILE A 29 2.58 1.02 -1.27
N VAL A 30 2.26 1.49 -0.05
CA VAL A 30 3.12 1.29 1.12
C VAL A 30 2.52 0.21 2.01
N SER A 31 3.38 -0.73 2.41
CA SER A 31 3.06 -1.86 3.27
C SER A 31 3.65 -1.66 4.66
N VAL A 32 2.88 -1.97 5.71
CA VAL A 32 3.38 -2.04 7.09
C VAL A 32 4.27 -3.25 7.36
N SER A 33 4.45 -4.11 6.36
CA SER A 33 5.14 -5.40 6.49
C SER A 33 6.37 -5.50 5.61
N ASP A 34 7.28 -6.37 5.99
CA ASP A 34 8.43 -6.75 5.18
C ASP A 34 8.06 -7.77 4.07
N THR A 35 9.02 -8.14 3.27
CA THR A 35 8.85 -9.04 2.12
C THR A 35 8.49 -10.48 2.49
N SER A 36 8.58 -10.87 3.76
CA SER A 36 8.23 -12.23 4.23
C SER A 36 6.71 -12.43 4.33
N ASN A 37 5.94 -11.36 4.39
CA ASN A 37 4.50 -11.42 4.52
C ASN A 37 3.82 -11.80 3.19
N THR A 38 3.30 -13.01 3.12
CA THR A 38 2.69 -13.58 1.90
C THR A 38 1.43 -12.85 1.43
N PHE A 39 0.72 -12.14 2.33
CA PHE A 39 -0.42 -11.30 1.97
C PHE A 39 0.02 -10.21 1.00
N TRP A 40 1.07 -9.46 1.34
CA TRP A 40 1.60 -8.38 0.52
C TRP A 40 2.24 -8.87 -0.77
N GLN A 41 2.81 -10.07 -0.79
CA GLN A 41 3.28 -10.70 -2.03
C GLN A 41 2.14 -10.95 -3.04
N GLY A 42 0.92 -11.23 -2.55
CA GLY A 42 -0.28 -11.34 -3.38
C GLY A 42 -0.68 -9.99 -3.99
N ILE A 43 -0.62 -8.93 -3.19
CA ILE A 43 -0.88 -7.54 -3.64
C ILE A 43 0.16 -7.10 -4.68
N GLN A 44 1.44 -7.39 -4.46
CA GLN A 44 2.51 -7.11 -5.43
C GLN A 44 2.19 -7.71 -6.80
N LYS A 45 1.84 -8.99 -6.85
CA LYS A 45 1.49 -9.66 -8.12
C LYS A 45 0.30 -9.01 -8.82
N GLY A 46 -0.72 -8.60 -8.05
CA GLY A 46 -1.89 -7.92 -8.59
C GLY A 46 -1.54 -6.55 -9.16
N MET A 47 -0.71 -5.80 -8.46
CA MET A 47 -0.22 -4.49 -8.88
C MET A 47 0.63 -4.61 -10.16
N ASP A 48 1.60 -5.53 -10.19
CA ASP A 48 2.45 -5.77 -11.35
C ASP A 48 1.61 -6.11 -12.59
N ALA A 49 0.63 -7.00 -12.44
CA ALA A 49 -0.26 -7.38 -13.54
C ALA A 49 -1.14 -6.20 -14.01
N ALA A 50 -1.61 -5.35 -13.09
CA ALA A 50 -2.41 -4.17 -13.43
C ALA A 50 -1.56 -3.14 -14.21
N CYS A 51 -0.33 -2.89 -13.78
CA CYS A 51 0.59 -1.99 -14.47
C CYS A 51 1.00 -2.51 -15.84
N GLU A 52 1.31 -3.80 -15.95
CA GLU A 52 1.59 -4.43 -17.25
C GLU A 52 0.40 -4.27 -18.20
N MET A 53 -0.82 -4.48 -17.70
CA MET A 53 -2.04 -4.31 -18.49
C MET A 53 -2.21 -2.86 -18.96
N ILE A 54 -2.04 -1.86 -18.07
CA ILE A 54 -2.16 -0.44 -18.42
C ILE A 54 -1.10 -0.07 -19.48
N ASN A 55 0.15 -0.45 -19.25
CA ASN A 55 1.25 -0.18 -20.18
C ASN A 55 1.04 -0.86 -21.53
N SER A 56 0.37 -2.02 -21.59
CA SER A 56 0.04 -2.70 -22.85
C SER A 56 -0.97 -1.94 -23.72
N TRP A 57 -1.74 -1.02 -23.16
CA TRP A 57 -2.66 -0.17 -23.93
C TRP A 57 -1.94 0.89 -24.75
N GLY A 58 -0.68 1.22 -24.41
CA GLY A 58 0.19 2.09 -25.19
C GLY A 58 -0.24 3.56 -25.20
N GLN A 59 -1.12 3.99 -24.28
CA GLN A 59 -1.56 5.37 -24.15
C GLN A 59 -0.72 6.14 -23.14
N ASP A 60 -0.48 5.53 -22.00
CA ASP A 60 0.28 6.08 -20.89
C ASP A 60 1.31 5.06 -20.39
N GLU A 61 2.38 5.53 -19.81
CA GLU A 61 3.40 4.73 -19.16
C GLU A 61 3.27 4.91 -17.66
N VAL A 62 3.18 3.79 -16.94
CA VAL A 62 2.97 3.75 -15.49
C VAL A 62 4.06 2.90 -14.86
N ASP A 63 4.70 3.42 -13.83
CA ASP A 63 5.55 2.66 -12.92
C ASP A 63 4.80 2.40 -11.61
N CYS A 64 4.79 1.16 -11.14
CA CYS A 64 4.07 0.75 -9.94
C CYS A 64 5.03 0.12 -8.95
N ILE A 65 5.06 0.68 -7.76
CA ILE A 65 6.02 0.30 -6.73
C ILE A 65 5.27 -0.14 -5.47
N LEU A 66 5.46 -1.38 -5.02
CA LEU A 66 5.10 -1.79 -3.67
C LEU A 66 6.30 -1.62 -2.75
N VAL A 67 6.19 -0.67 -1.83
CA VAL A 67 7.24 -0.36 -0.87
C VAL A 67 6.99 -1.16 0.41
N TYR A 68 7.92 -2.05 0.72
CA TYR A 68 7.86 -2.86 1.93
C TYR A 68 8.58 -2.17 3.09
N ASN A 69 8.02 -2.27 4.27
CA ASN A 69 8.73 -1.94 5.50
C ASN A 69 9.91 -2.90 5.72
N GLN A 70 10.90 -2.46 6.51
CA GLN A 70 12.01 -3.33 6.93
C GLN A 70 11.60 -4.24 8.10
N GLU A 71 10.59 -3.85 8.87
CA GLU A 71 10.09 -4.58 10.03
C GLU A 71 8.56 -4.72 9.94
N ASN A 72 8.08 -5.94 10.20
CA ASN A 72 6.65 -6.23 10.23
C ASN A 72 5.94 -5.46 11.35
N GLY A 73 4.89 -4.73 11.01
CA GLY A 73 4.04 -4.04 11.97
C GLY A 73 4.64 -2.76 12.57
N ASN A 74 5.76 -2.27 12.05
CA ASN A 74 6.37 -1.03 12.49
C ASN A 74 5.68 0.17 11.82
N VAL A 75 4.60 0.66 12.45
CA VAL A 75 3.78 1.77 11.94
C VAL A 75 4.55 3.10 11.84
N PRO A 76 5.40 3.49 12.82
CA PRO A 76 6.25 4.68 12.66
C PRO A 76 7.16 4.63 11.43
N MET A 77 7.72 3.48 11.11
CA MET A 77 8.56 3.31 9.91
C MET A 77 7.73 3.40 8.62
N GLU A 78 6.50 2.89 8.63
CA GLU A 78 5.56 3.06 7.53
C GLU A 78 5.27 4.54 7.29
N LEU A 79 4.99 5.30 8.35
CA LEU A 79 4.76 6.74 8.27
C LEU A 79 5.97 7.47 7.66
N GLU A 80 7.19 7.22 8.12
CA GLU A 80 8.41 7.81 7.56
C GLU A 80 8.55 7.51 6.06
N THR A 81 8.16 6.32 5.64
CA THR A 81 8.17 5.91 4.24
C THR A 81 7.12 6.69 3.44
N VAL A 82 5.89 6.80 3.95
CA VAL A 82 4.80 7.57 3.34
C VAL A 82 5.20 9.04 3.21
N GLU A 83 5.73 9.65 4.26
CA GLU A 83 6.23 11.04 4.24
C GLU A 83 7.31 11.25 3.17
N THR A 84 8.22 10.29 3.04
CA THR A 84 9.29 10.36 2.04
C THR A 84 8.72 10.35 0.63
N ILE A 85 7.79 9.44 0.34
CA ILE A 85 7.17 9.28 -0.98
C ILE A 85 6.33 10.52 -1.34
N VAL A 86 5.52 11.03 -0.42
CA VAL A 86 4.72 12.24 -0.63
C VAL A 86 5.61 13.43 -0.96
N ARG A 87 6.70 13.64 -0.20
CA ARG A 87 7.63 14.75 -0.42
C ARG A 87 8.50 14.60 -1.65
N GLN A 88 8.70 13.39 -2.14
CA GLN A 88 9.36 13.12 -3.43
C GLN A 88 8.47 13.41 -4.64
N GLY A 89 7.16 13.46 -4.45
CA GLY A 89 6.20 13.88 -5.47
C GLY A 89 5.73 12.75 -6.38
N THR A 90 5.38 11.59 -5.82
CA THR A 90 4.68 10.53 -6.56
C THR A 90 3.36 11.04 -7.14
N ASP A 91 2.89 10.48 -8.27
CA ASP A 91 1.60 10.86 -8.86
C ASP A 91 0.43 10.26 -8.06
N GLY A 92 0.63 9.08 -7.49
CA GLY A 92 -0.39 8.42 -6.68
C GLY A 92 0.20 7.54 -5.59
N LEU A 93 -0.51 7.48 -4.47
CA LEU A 93 -0.12 6.75 -3.27
C LEU A 93 -1.32 6.03 -2.67
N ALA A 94 -1.14 4.76 -2.29
CA ALA A 94 -2.10 4.02 -1.48
C ALA A 94 -1.44 3.60 -0.16
N VAL A 95 -2.05 3.98 0.97
CA VAL A 95 -1.52 3.79 2.32
C VAL A 95 -2.38 2.80 3.09
N HIS A 96 -1.74 1.98 3.90
CA HIS A 96 -2.35 1.05 4.83
C HIS A 96 -2.55 1.73 6.18
N ILE A 97 -3.68 2.43 6.38
CA ILE A 97 -3.94 3.25 7.57
C ILE A 97 -4.29 2.34 8.75
N VAL A 98 -3.29 1.94 9.53
CA VAL A 98 -3.46 1.03 10.68
C VAL A 98 -3.59 1.75 12.02
N ASN A 99 -3.41 3.04 12.03
CA ASN A 99 -3.58 3.91 13.20
C ASN A 99 -4.25 5.20 12.72
N ASP A 100 -5.39 5.52 13.31
CA ASP A 100 -6.28 6.56 12.83
C ASP A 100 -5.60 7.95 12.82
N ASP A 101 -4.88 8.32 13.87
CA ASP A 101 -4.34 9.68 14.03
C ASP A 101 -2.99 9.89 13.32
N MET A 102 -2.22 8.81 13.09
CA MET A 102 -0.81 8.95 12.68
C MET A 102 -0.62 9.42 11.24
N PHE A 103 -1.60 9.15 10.37
CA PHE A 103 -1.49 9.43 8.94
C PHE A 103 -2.26 10.67 8.50
N ASP A 104 -2.98 11.36 9.40
CA ASP A 104 -3.87 12.46 9.04
C ASP A 104 -3.14 13.62 8.37
N ASP A 105 -2.07 14.10 8.99
CA ASP A 105 -1.32 15.24 8.49
C ASP A 105 -0.68 14.93 7.12
N ILE A 106 -0.08 13.74 6.96
CA ILE A 106 0.61 13.40 5.72
C ILE A 106 -0.37 13.10 4.58
N MET A 107 -1.54 12.53 4.88
CA MET A 107 -2.56 12.31 3.87
C MET A 107 -3.20 13.64 3.43
N ALA A 108 -3.36 14.59 4.34
CA ALA A 108 -3.78 15.94 4.00
C ALA A 108 -2.72 16.64 3.12
N GLU A 109 -1.43 16.57 3.47
CA GLU A 109 -0.32 17.11 2.67
C GLU A 109 -0.32 16.51 1.26
N CYS A 110 -0.53 15.19 1.15
CA CYS A 110 -0.61 14.46 -0.11
C CYS A 110 -1.72 15.00 -1.02
N ILE A 111 -2.94 15.17 -0.50
CA ILE A 111 -4.08 15.71 -1.25
C ILE A 111 -3.86 17.19 -1.61
N GLU A 112 -3.37 18.01 -0.69
CA GLU A 112 -3.06 19.42 -0.93
C GLU A 112 -1.96 19.60 -1.98
N GLY A 113 -1.02 18.66 -2.04
CA GLY A 113 0.01 18.58 -3.07
C GLY A 113 -0.50 18.20 -4.47
N GLY A 114 -1.77 17.83 -4.58
CA GLY A 114 -2.42 17.45 -5.84
C GLY A 114 -2.16 16.00 -6.26
N GLN A 115 -1.64 15.17 -5.36
CA GLN A 115 -1.39 13.75 -5.58
C GLN A 115 -2.68 12.94 -5.41
N ILE A 116 -2.75 11.75 -6.02
CA ILE A 116 -3.86 10.81 -5.84
C ILE A 116 -3.58 9.95 -4.60
N CYS A 117 -4.24 10.26 -3.49
CA CYS A 117 -3.99 9.60 -2.20
C CYS A 117 -5.19 8.75 -1.79
N LEU A 118 -4.94 7.47 -1.55
CA LEU A 118 -5.94 6.45 -1.28
C LEU A 118 -5.59 5.71 0.01
N ALA A 119 -6.62 5.21 0.70
CA ALA A 119 -6.44 4.14 1.68
C ALA A 119 -6.53 2.78 1.00
N THR A 120 -5.75 1.80 1.44
CA THR A 120 -5.80 0.44 0.93
C THR A 120 -5.74 -0.59 2.05
N ASN A 121 -6.52 -1.66 1.93
CA ASN A 121 -6.65 -2.78 2.86
C ASN A 121 -7.22 -2.40 4.23
N VAL A 122 -6.67 -1.40 4.91
CA VAL A 122 -7.17 -0.84 6.18
C VAL A 122 -7.38 0.66 6.00
N ASP A 123 -8.45 1.15 6.57
CA ASP A 123 -8.87 2.53 6.54
C ASP A 123 -8.87 3.13 7.95
N ASP A 124 -8.91 4.45 8.02
CA ASP A 124 -9.27 5.17 9.23
C ASP A 124 -10.66 4.71 9.73
N SER A 125 -10.83 4.60 11.05
CA SER A 125 -12.10 4.12 11.64
C SER A 125 -13.27 5.06 11.40
N GLU A 126 -13.03 6.37 11.22
CA GLU A 126 -14.01 7.38 10.87
C GLU A 126 -14.10 7.59 9.34
N GLY A 127 -13.31 6.86 8.59
CA GLY A 127 -13.28 6.91 7.13
C GLY A 127 -12.84 8.29 6.62
N SER A 128 -13.58 8.87 5.68
CA SER A 128 -13.25 10.20 5.12
C SER A 128 -13.53 11.37 6.07
N ALA A 129 -14.11 11.13 7.22
CA ALA A 129 -14.26 12.14 8.26
C ALA A 129 -13.00 12.26 9.13
N GLY A 130 -12.29 11.15 9.33
CA GLY A 130 -11.04 11.11 10.09
C GLY A 130 -9.82 11.42 9.24
N ASN A 131 -9.77 10.96 7.99
CA ASN A 131 -8.59 11.04 7.15
C ASN A 131 -8.87 11.60 5.75
N ALA A 132 -8.01 12.54 5.30
CA ALA A 132 -8.10 13.21 4.01
C ALA A 132 -7.62 12.32 2.86
N ARG A 133 -8.42 11.36 2.42
CA ARG A 133 -8.16 10.48 1.29
C ARG A 133 -9.26 10.55 0.25
N LEU A 134 -8.96 10.27 -1.02
CA LEU A 134 -9.96 10.31 -2.09
C LEU A 134 -10.92 9.12 -2.02
N SER A 135 -10.41 7.94 -1.69
CA SER A 135 -11.21 6.72 -1.58
C SER A 135 -10.46 5.64 -0.81
N MET A 136 -11.17 4.56 -0.47
CA MET A 136 -10.60 3.36 0.16
C MET A 136 -10.85 2.15 -0.73
N THR A 137 -9.83 1.31 -0.89
CA THR A 137 -9.92 0.02 -1.56
C THR A 137 -9.57 -1.08 -0.58
N GLY A 138 -10.58 -1.84 -0.15
CA GLY A 138 -10.39 -2.90 0.85
C GLY A 138 -11.71 -3.50 1.31
N GLN A 139 -11.66 -4.15 2.46
CA GLN A 139 -12.78 -4.82 3.08
C GLN A 139 -13.34 -3.96 4.22
N ASP A 140 -14.66 -3.86 4.34
CA ASP A 140 -15.30 -3.42 5.57
C ASP A 140 -15.01 -4.47 6.66
N LEU A 141 -14.06 -4.16 7.52
CA LEU A 141 -13.52 -5.10 8.50
C LEU A 141 -14.50 -5.40 9.63
N TYR A 142 -15.29 -4.41 10.05
CA TYR A 142 -16.33 -4.61 11.05
C TYR A 142 -17.42 -5.57 10.52
N ARG A 143 -17.91 -5.29 9.33
CA ARG A 143 -18.87 -6.16 8.66
C ARG A 143 -18.31 -7.55 8.39
N ALA A 144 -17.04 -7.66 8.04
CA ALA A 144 -16.38 -8.94 7.85
C ALA A 144 -16.37 -9.79 9.11
N GLY A 145 -16.09 -9.18 10.26
CA GLY A 145 -16.17 -9.86 11.57
C GLY A 145 -17.58 -10.30 11.92
N TYR A 146 -18.57 -9.45 11.70
CA TYR A 146 -19.98 -9.76 11.90
C TYR A 146 -20.43 -10.95 11.03
N GLU A 147 -20.20 -10.89 9.73
CA GLU A 147 -20.62 -11.95 8.79
C GLU A 147 -19.84 -13.26 9.02
N LEU A 148 -18.59 -13.20 9.52
CA LEU A 148 -17.84 -14.40 9.90
C LEU A 148 -18.53 -15.16 11.03
N VAL A 149 -18.87 -14.48 12.13
CA VAL A 149 -19.55 -15.13 13.29
C VAL A 149 -20.94 -15.59 12.89
N LYS A 150 -21.67 -14.80 12.13
CA LYS A 150 -22.98 -15.18 11.57
C LYS A 150 -22.90 -16.46 10.72
N GLY A 151 -21.87 -16.60 9.92
CA GLY A 151 -21.63 -17.82 9.11
C GLY A 151 -21.28 -19.04 9.95
N LEU A 152 -20.69 -18.85 11.12
CA LEU A 152 -20.36 -19.91 12.07
C LEU A 152 -21.53 -20.29 13.00
N ALA A 153 -22.45 -19.37 13.25
CA ALA A 153 -23.55 -19.55 14.20
C ALA A 153 -24.37 -20.84 13.98
N PRO A 154 -24.66 -21.29 12.75
CA PRO A 154 -25.37 -22.56 12.53
C PRO A 154 -24.60 -23.80 13.02
N GLN A 155 -23.33 -23.68 13.36
CA GLN A 155 -22.49 -24.76 13.88
C GLN A 155 -22.36 -24.70 15.39
N PHE A 156 -22.94 -23.69 16.05
CA PHE A 156 -22.90 -23.59 17.50
C PHE A 156 -23.82 -24.64 18.11
N PRO A 157 -23.45 -25.20 19.28
CA PRO A 157 -24.33 -26.12 20.02
C PRO A 157 -25.55 -25.37 20.55
N ASP A 158 -26.62 -26.11 20.85
CA ASP A 158 -27.80 -25.56 21.51
C ASP A 158 -27.44 -25.07 22.93
N GLY A 159 -27.96 -23.89 23.29
CA GLY A 159 -27.77 -23.28 24.61
C GLY A 159 -26.65 -22.25 24.66
N PRO A 160 -26.20 -21.84 25.85
CA PRO A 160 -25.17 -20.82 26.01
C PRO A 160 -23.83 -21.25 25.40
N VAL A 161 -23.22 -20.38 24.60
CA VAL A 161 -21.92 -20.60 24.01
C VAL A 161 -20.90 -19.57 24.51
N HIS A 162 -19.64 -19.98 24.61
CA HIS A 162 -18.52 -19.12 24.88
C HIS A 162 -17.65 -19.03 23.63
N VAL A 163 -17.47 -17.82 23.10
CA VAL A 163 -16.63 -17.56 21.92
C VAL A 163 -15.36 -16.85 22.35
N LEU A 164 -14.21 -17.37 21.95
CA LEU A 164 -12.91 -16.74 22.17
C LEU A 164 -12.48 -16.03 20.88
N PHE A 165 -12.30 -14.72 20.97
CA PHE A 165 -11.74 -13.93 19.89
C PHE A 165 -10.22 -13.75 20.10
N GLY A 166 -9.42 -14.31 19.19
CA GLY A 166 -7.97 -14.13 19.19
C GLY A 166 -7.59 -12.86 18.44
N LEU A 167 -6.75 -12.03 19.06
CA LEU A 167 -6.25 -10.78 18.50
C LEU A 167 -4.73 -10.89 18.30
N SER A 168 -4.26 -10.79 17.06
CA SER A 168 -2.83 -10.89 16.74
C SER A 168 -2.08 -9.56 16.88
N ALA A 169 -2.80 -8.43 16.80
CA ALA A 169 -2.22 -7.10 16.83
C ALA A 169 -3.10 -6.14 17.65
N PRO A 170 -2.98 -6.15 18.99
CA PRO A 170 -3.70 -5.23 19.87
C PRO A 170 -3.37 -3.77 19.54
N GLY A 171 -4.37 -2.89 19.55
CA GLY A 171 -4.22 -1.47 19.23
C GLY A 171 -4.17 -1.14 17.74
N GLN A 172 -4.33 -2.14 16.87
CA GLN A 172 -4.47 -1.89 15.44
C GLN A 172 -5.95 -1.95 15.03
N SER A 173 -6.42 -0.88 14.37
CA SER A 173 -7.83 -0.68 14.01
C SER A 173 -8.42 -1.84 13.22
N TRP A 174 -7.66 -2.44 12.30
CA TRP A 174 -8.13 -3.56 11.48
C TRP A 174 -8.45 -4.83 12.28
N ALA A 175 -7.71 -5.08 13.34
CA ALA A 175 -7.90 -6.27 14.18
C ALA A 175 -9.08 -6.06 15.11
N GLU A 176 -9.17 -4.89 15.74
CA GLU A 176 -10.24 -4.53 16.65
C GLU A 176 -11.60 -4.41 15.95
N ALA A 177 -11.64 -3.83 14.77
CA ALA A 177 -12.87 -3.73 13.97
C ALA A 177 -13.50 -5.09 13.69
N ARG A 178 -12.71 -6.09 13.30
CA ARG A 178 -13.21 -7.45 13.06
C ARG A 178 -13.77 -8.12 14.34
N ILE A 179 -13.07 -7.95 15.45
CA ILE A 179 -13.55 -8.49 16.76
C ILE A 179 -14.84 -7.81 17.16
N ASN A 180 -14.90 -6.49 17.09
CA ASN A 180 -16.09 -5.72 17.46
C ASN A 180 -17.30 -6.10 16.60
N GLY A 181 -17.11 -6.34 15.31
CA GLY A 181 -18.15 -6.88 14.45
C GLY A 181 -18.63 -8.27 14.87
N GLY A 182 -17.71 -9.16 15.20
CA GLY A 182 -18.05 -10.50 15.70
C GLY A 182 -18.77 -10.48 17.06
N ILE A 183 -18.34 -9.64 17.99
CA ILE A 183 -19.01 -9.42 19.28
C ILE A 183 -20.43 -8.89 19.05
N LYS A 184 -20.59 -7.92 18.17
CA LYS A 184 -21.90 -7.36 17.84
C LYS A 184 -22.91 -8.41 17.39
N TYR A 185 -22.50 -9.37 16.56
CA TYR A 185 -23.36 -10.48 16.17
C TYR A 185 -23.76 -11.37 17.37
N MET A 186 -22.83 -11.61 18.30
CA MET A 186 -23.11 -12.43 19.50
C MET A 186 -24.03 -11.77 20.50
N GLU A 187 -24.18 -10.45 20.44
CA GLU A 187 -25.09 -9.67 21.32
C GLU A 187 -26.53 -9.56 20.78
N GLU A 188 -26.76 -9.88 19.51
CA GLU A 188 -28.07 -9.89 18.85
C GLU A 188 -28.80 -11.22 19.04
#